data_edb4e9f6fd930227a0a691bed4388002
#
_entry.id   edb4e9f6fd930227a0a691bed4388002
#
_cell.length_a   1.000
_cell.length_b   1.000
_cell.length_c   1.000
_cell.angle_alpha   90.00
_cell.angle_beta   90.00
_cell.angle_gamma   90.00
#
_symmetry.space_group_name_H-M   'P 1'
#
loop_
_entity.id
_entity.type
_entity.pdbx_description
1 polymer ?
#
loop_
_entity_poly.entity_id
_entity_poly.type
_entity_poly.pdbx_seq_one_letter_code
_entity_poly.pdbx_strand_id
1 'polypeptide(L)'
;IKKIEINFYGSITEVNPISIAFIKGVLSKIVDSRINYVNAFTILKERGIEIIATLKPQTEKYANFIDTYVHTKDKKLNIGGNVFEKEMRVLKFMNHEINFYPEGHFLTLKNKDVPGVVGQVGTILGKENINIAEYILSRPHIDEDPISIIKIDQSLDQDTLEKLTSNIEIVELKQFKV
;
A
#
# COMPACT_ATOMS: atom_id res chain seq x y z
N ILE A 1 5.19 -11.56 9.73
CA ILE A 1 4.63 -10.44 10.49
C ILE A 1 4.78 -10.77 11.97
N LYS A 2 5.22 -9.79 12.78
CA LYS A 2 5.34 -9.92 14.24
C LYS A 2 4.31 -9.08 14.98
N LYS A 3 4.00 -7.89 14.44
CA LYS A 3 3.12 -6.92 15.09
C LYS A 3 2.37 -6.08 14.07
N ILE A 4 1.13 -5.75 14.38
CA ILE A 4 0.29 -4.81 13.64
C ILE A 4 -0.10 -3.68 14.59
N GLU A 5 0.13 -2.43 14.20
CA GLU A 5 -0.32 -1.24 14.94
C GLU A 5 -1.33 -0.50 14.07
N ILE A 6 -2.48 -0.18 14.62
CA ILE A 6 -3.53 0.59 13.96
C ILE A 6 -3.83 1.82 14.81
N ASN A 7 -3.53 2.99 14.28
CA ASN A 7 -3.84 4.26 14.92
C ASN A 7 -5.07 4.88 14.26
N PHE A 8 -6.10 5.09 15.04
CA PHE A 8 -7.35 5.72 14.63
C PHE A 8 -7.35 7.17 15.10
N TYR A 9 -7.40 8.10 14.17
CA TYR A 9 -7.41 9.53 14.46
C TYR A 9 -8.79 10.11 14.24
N GLY A 10 -9.19 11.03 15.13
CA GLY A 10 -10.43 11.77 15.03
C GLY A 10 -11.62 11.11 15.73
N SER A 11 -12.81 11.17 15.16
CA SER A 11 -14.06 10.70 15.75
C SER A 11 -14.44 9.26 15.39
N ILE A 12 -13.45 8.43 15.03
CA ILE A 12 -13.68 7.01 14.71
C ILE A 12 -13.97 6.25 16.01
N THR A 13 -15.15 5.62 16.10
CA THR A 13 -15.59 4.85 17.27
C THR A 13 -15.52 3.33 17.03
N GLU A 14 -15.66 2.89 15.79
CA GLU A 14 -15.74 1.48 15.40
C GLU A 14 -14.36 0.82 15.23
N VAL A 15 -13.54 0.89 16.27
CA VAL A 15 -12.14 0.41 16.27
C VAL A 15 -12.05 -1.10 16.02
N ASN A 16 -12.85 -1.90 16.71
CA ASN A 16 -12.78 -3.36 16.64
C ASN A 16 -13.19 -3.91 15.26
N PRO A 17 -14.34 -3.54 14.67
CA PRO A 17 -14.72 -4.01 13.34
C PRO A 17 -13.71 -3.64 12.27
N ILE A 18 -13.17 -2.42 12.30
CA ILE A 18 -12.17 -1.96 11.33
C ILE A 18 -10.86 -2.73 11.52
N SER A 19 -10.41 -2.94 12.75
CA SER A 19 -9.22 -3.75 13.05
C SER A 19 -9.36 -5.18 12.53
N ILE A 20 -10.50 -5.81 12.75
CA ILE A 20 -10.77 -7.17 12.26
C ILE A 20 -10.77 -7.21 10.72
N ALA A 21 -11.35 -6.20 10.06
CA ALA A 21 -11.35 -6.09 8.60
C ALA A 21 -9.92 -5.99 8.06
N PHE A 22 -9.07 -5.18 8.69
CA PHE A 22 -7.66 -5.05 8.33
C PHE A 22 -6.89 -6.36 8.52
N ILE A 23 -7.04 -7.00 9.68
CA ILE A 23 -6.42 -8.31 9.98
C ILE A 23 -6.84 -9.36 8.95
N LYS A 24 -8.14 -9.44 8.65
CA LYS A 24 -8.65 -10.35 7.62
C LYS A 24 -7.98 -10.09 6.27
N GLY A 25 -7.88 -8.83 5.85
CA GLY A 25 -7.23 -8.46 4.60
C GLY A 25 -5.76 -8.91 4.54
N VAL A 26 -4.99 -8.65 5.61
CA VAL A 26 -3.58 -9.06 5.72
C VAL A 26 -3.45 -10.60 5.72
N LEU A 27 -4.21 -11.28 6.58
CA LEU A 27 -4.11 -12.73 6.74
C LEU A 27 -4.55 -13.48 5.48
N SER A 28 -5.55 -13.01 4.76
CA SER A 28 -6.06 -13.66 3.54
C SER A 28 -5.03 -13.78 2.41
N LYS A 29 -3.91 -13.06 2.50
CA LYS A 29 -2.79 -13.11 1.53
C LYS A 29 -1.61 -13.95 1.99
N ILE A 30 -1.61 -14.41 3.24
CA ILE A 30 -0.47 -15.12 3.84
C ILE A 30 -0.86 -16.45 4.50
N VAL A 31 -2.14 -16.81 4.46
CA VAL A 31 -2.68 -18.03 5.07
C VAL A 31 -3.55 -18.75 4.05
N ASP A 32 -3.33 -20.05 3.86
CA ASP A 32 -4.08 -20.87 2.92
C ASP A 32 -5.51 -21.20 3.41
N SER A 33 -5.74 -21.11 4.73
CA SER A 33 -7.07 -21.34 5.31
C SER A 33 -8.02 -20.18 5.02
N ARG A 34 -9.32 -20.49 4.92
CA ARG A 34 -10.35 -19.46 4.72
C ARG A 34 -10.45 -18.52 5.91
N ILE A 35 -10.07 -17.25 5.71
CA ILE A 35 -10.16 -16.19 6.72
C ILE A 35 -11.49 -15.45 6.58
N ASN A 36 -12.16 -15.20 7.72
CA ASN A 36 -13.38 -14.42 7.81
C ASN A 36 -13.34 -13.50 9.04
N TYR A 37 -14.38 -12.69 9.25
CA TYR A 37 -14.45 -11.73 10.37
C TYR A 37 -14.52 -12.38 11.75
N VAL A 38 -14.93 -13.64 11.83
CA VAL A 38 -15.05 -14.37 13.11
C VAL A 38 -13.71 -14.98 13.52
N ASN A 39 -12.98 -15.58 12.58
CA ASN A 39 -11.75 -16.32 12.87
C ASN A 39 -10.46 -15.51 12.71
N ALA A 40 -10.51 -14.34 12.08
CA ALA A 40 -9.32 -13.55 11.76
C ALA A 40 -8.46 -13.23 13.02
N PHE A 41 -9.11 -12.83 14.11
CA PHE A 41 -8.41 -12.49 15.34
C PHE A 41 -7.81 -13.71 16.06
N THR A 42 -8.52 -14.84 16.03
CA THR A 42 -8.03 -16.12 16.59
C THR A 42 -6.79 -16.59 15.84
N ILE A 43 -6.85 -16.61 14.51
CA ILE A 43 -5.72 -17.03 13.67
C ILE A 43 -4.52 -16.10 13.84
N LEU A 44 -4.75 -14.78 13.98
CA LEU A 44 -3.68 -13.83 14.27
C LEU A 44 -2.95 -14.18 15.58
N LYS A 45 -3.71 -14.48 16.65
CA LYS A 45 -3.15 -14.88 17.95
C LYS A 45 -2.40 -16.21 17.90
N GLU A 46 -2.98 -17.22 17.24
CA GLU A 46 -2.33 -18.53 17.07
C GLU A 46 -0.98 -18.43 16.35
N ARG A 47 -0.82 -17.43 15.48
CA ARG A 47 0.44 -17.11 14.80
C ARG A 47 1.39 -16.26 15.63
N GLY A 48 1.02 -15.89 16.85
CA GLY A 48 1.85 -15.07 17.72
C GLY A 48 2.03 -13.63 17.21
N ILE A 49 1.10 -13.13 16.39
CA ILE A 49 1.15 -11.76 15.87
C ILE A 49 0.46 -10.84 16.89
N GLU A 50 1.21 -9.88 17.40
CA GLU A 50 0.69 -8.84 18.28
C GLU A 50 -0.16 -7.83 17.50
N ILE A 51 -1.25 -7.35 18.08
CA ILE A 51 -2.01 -6.23 17.53
C ILE A 51 -2.23 -5.16 18.60
N ILE A 52 -2.00 -3.91 18.21
CA ILE A 52 -2.26 -2.73 19.02
C ILE A 52 -3.16 -1.78 18.24
N ALA A 53 -4.33 -1.49 18.77
CA ALA A 53 -5.26 -0.50 18.24
C ALA A 53 -5.33 0.69 19.19
N THR A 54 -5.07 1.89 18.70
CA THR A 54 -4.99 3.11 19.54
C THR A 54 -5.87 4.20 18.96
N LEU A 55 -6.74 4.76 19.81
CA LEU A 55 -7.47 5.99 19.51
C LEU A 55 -6.59 7.21 19.78
N LYS A 56 -6.58 8.15 18.87
CA LYS A 56 -5.80 9.40 18.96
C LYS A 56 -6.67 10.60 18.61
N PRO A 57 -6.32 11.81 19.07
CA PRO A 57 -6.94 13.04 18.59
C PRO A 57 -6.86 13.13 17.06
N GLN A 58 -7.69 13.99 16.46
CA GLN A 58 -7.58 14.26 15.02
C GLN A 58 -6.19 14.79 14.66
N THR A 59 -5.77 14.56 13.42
CA THR A 59 -4.54 15.16 12.89
C THR A 59 -4.80 16.61 12.45
N GLU A 60 -3.74 17.39 12.27
CA GLU A 60 -3.88 18.72 11.67
C GLU A 60 -4.37 18.69 10.23
N LYS A 61 -4.07 17.60 9.49
CA LYS A 61 -4.42 17.45 8.07
C LYS A 61 -5.79 16.81 7.84
N TYR A 62 -6.21 15.89 8.71
CA TYR A 62 -7.38 15.05 8.48
C TYR A 62 -8.27 14.97 9.72
N ALA A 63 -9.56 15.20 9.56
CA ALA A 63 -10.56 15.06 10.63
C ALA A 63 -10.66 13.59 11.11
N ASN A 64 -10.62 12.64 10.18
CA ASN A 64 -10.55 11.21 10.46
C ASN A 64 -9.44 10.60 9.59
N PHE A 65 -8.62 9.72 10.20
CA PHE A 65 -7.54 9.06 9.50
C PHE A 65 -7.19 7.73 10.19
N ILE A 66 -6.91 6.70 9.42
CA ILE A 66 -6.44 5.42 9.91
C ILE A 66 -5.01 5.23 9.40
N ASP A 67 -4.05 5.09 10.33
CA ASP A 67 -2.64 4.87 10.01
C ASP A 67 -2.19 3.53 10.57
N THR A 68 -1.81 2.62 9.69
CA THR A 68 -1.49 1.25 10.05
C THR A 68 -0.03 0.93 9.77
N TYR A 69 0.60 0.24 10.70
CA TYR A 69 1.96 -0.26 10.58
C TYR A 69 1.99 -1.77 10.73
N VAL A 70 2.64 -2.44 9.78
CA VAL A 70 2.89 -3.87 9.81
C VAL A 70 4.38 -4.09 10.04
N HIS A 71 4.73 -4.65 11.19
CA HIS A 71 6.10 -4.96 11.56
C HIS A 71 6.43 -6.40 11.17
N THR A 72 7.44 -6.56 10.36
CA THR A 72 8.04 -7.85 10.04
C THR A 72 9.35 -8.02 10.84
N LYS A 73 10.12 -9.07 10.55
CA LYS A 73 11.43 -9.25 11.15
C LYS A 73 12.40 -8.12 10.77
N ASP A 74 12.33 -7.66 9.51
CA ASP A 74 13.35 -6.80 8.93
C ASP A 74 12.81 -5.43 8.48
N LYS A 75 11.50 -5.28 8.36
CA LYS A 75 10.86 -4.07 7.81
C LYS A 75 9.66 -3.63 8.65
N LYS A 76 9.41 -2.33 8.64
CA LYS A 76 8.17 -1.70 9.08
C LYS A 76 7.48 -1.10 7.86
N LEU A 77 6.34 -1.65 7.49
CA LEU A 77 5.53 -1.17 6.38
C LEU A 77 4.40 -0.30 6.93
N ASN A 78 4.08 0.75 6.20
CA ASN A 78 3.03 1.69 6.60
C ASN A 78 2.03 1.87 5.47
N ILE A 79 0.76 1.90 5.82
CA ILE A 79 -0.34 2.33 4.95
C ILE A 79 -1.34 3.12 5.78
N GLY A 80 -1.79 4.25 5.25
CA GLY A 80 -2.78 5.09 5.90
C GLY A 80 -3.75 5.70 4.91
N GLY A 81 -4.96 5.97 5.39
CA GLY A 81 -6.00 6.54 4.54
C GLY A 81 -7.24 6.94 5.32
N ASN A 82 -8.22 7.41 4.59
CA ASN A 82 -9.52 7.79 5.11
C ASN A 82 -10.64 7.49 4.10
N VAL A 83 -11.86 7.79 4.50
CA VAL A 83 -13.02 7.85 3.59
C VAL A 83 -13.42 9.32 3.47
N PHE A 84 -13.40 9.82 2.26
CA PHE A 84 -13.84 11.16 1.90
C PHE A 84 -15.03 11.06 0.95
N GLU A 85 -16.16 11.70 1.28
CA GLU A 85 -17.38 11.67 0.47
C GLU A 85 -17.82 10.28 -0.03
N LYS A 86 -17.65 9.25 0.81
CA LYS A 86 -17.90 7.81 0.54
C LYS A 86 -16.82 7.12 -0.30
N GLU A 87 -15.79 7.82 -0.75
CA GLU A 87 -14.65 7.23 -1.44
C GLU A 87 -13.51 6.94 -0.47
N MET A 88 -12.98 5.73 -0.54
CA MET A 88 -11.78 5.37 0.20
C MET A 88 -10.54 5.94 -0.51
N ARG A 89 -9.68 6.62 0.25
CA ARG A 89 -8.43 7.17 -0.26
C ARG A 89 -7.25 6.63 0.54
N VAL A 90 -6.22 6.15 -0.15
CA VAL A 90 -4.92 5.89 0.45
C VAL A 90 -4.12 7.18 0.38
N LEU A 91 -3.72 7.69 1.56
CA LEU A 91 -3.06 8.99 1.70
C LEU A 91 -1.62 8.86 2.18
N LYS A 92 -1.23 7.65 2.62
CA LYS A 92 0.12 7.31 3.05
C LYS A 92 0.45 5.88 2.66
N PHE A 93 1.60 5.66 2.08
CA PHE A 93 2.07 4.35 1.69
C PHE A 93 3.60 4.28 1.80
N MET A 94 4.13 3.28 2.53
CA MET A 94 5.57 3.08 2.77
C MET A 94 6.29 4.38 3.24
N ASN A 95 5.67 5.13 4.15
CA ASN A 95 6.08 6.44 4.68
C ASN A 95 6.04 7.62 3.68
N HIS A 96 5.59 7.40 2.46
CA HIS A 96 5.38 8.47 1.48
C HIS A 96 3.95 9.02 1.59
N GLU A 97 3.83 10.35 1.52
CA GLU A 97 2.52 11.00 1.31
C GLU A 97 2.13 10.83 -0.15
N ILE A 98 0.95 10.26 -0.36
CA ILE A 98 0.37 9.96 -1.67
C ILE A 98 -1.14 10.20 -1.60
N ASN A 99 -1.83 10.16 -2.73
CA ASN A 99 -3.29 10.18 -2.74
C ASN A 99 -3.80 9.41 -3.94
N PHE A 100 -4.37 8.23 -3.72
CA PHE A 100 -4.99 7.48 -4.79
C PHE A 100 -6.23 6.70 -4.32
N TYR A 101 -7.10 6.39 -5.27
CA TYR A 101 -8.25 5.52 -5.07
C TYR A 101 -7.85 4.05 -5.29
N PRO A 102 -7.92 3.20 -4.25
CA PRO A 102 -7.39 1.83 -4.32
C PRO A 102 -8.35 0.86 -4.99
N GLU A 103 -8.52 0.99 -6.31
CA GLU A 103 -9.32 0.10 -7.16
C GLU A 103 -8.63 -0.14 -8.49
N GLY A 104 -8.52 -1.42 -8.89
CA GLY A 104 -7.95 -1.84 -10.16
C GLY A 104 -6.54 -2.42 -10.03
N HIS A 105 -5.76 -2.32 -11.09
CA HIS A 105 -4.40 -2.85 -11.18
C HIS A 105 -3.37 -1.77 -10.92
N PHE A 106 -2.38 -2.09 -10.08
CA PHE A 106 -1.34 -1.17 -9.69
C PHE A 106 0.05 -1.76 -9.83
N LEU A 107 0.99 -0.90 -10.15
CA LEU A 107 2.42 -1.11 -9.96
C LEU A 107 2.92 -0.19 -8.87
N THR A 108 3.79 -0.69 -8.01
CA THR A 108 4.62 0.13 -7.14
C THR A 108 6.06 0.00 -7.57
N LEU A 109 6.71 1.14 -7.80
CA LEU A 109 8.13 1.20 -8.12
C LEU A 109 8.86 1.97 -7.04
N LYS A 110 9.96 1.42 -6.56
CA LYS A 110 11.01 2.16 -5.87
C LYS A 110 12.21 2.20 -6.81
N ASN A 111 12.69 3.40 -7.14
CA ASN A 111 13.79 3.58 -8.10
C ASN A 111 14.80 4.59 -7.57
N LYS A 112 16.01 4.59 -8.13
CA LYS A 112 16.97 5.66 -7.89
C LYS A 112 16.42 6.99 -8.45
N ASP A 113 16.71 8.07 -7.74
CA ASP A 113 16.26 9.41 -8.12
C ASP A 113 17.12 9.99 -9.25
N VAL A 114 16.88 9.51 -10.46
CA VAL A 114 17.59 9.96 -11.67
C VAL A 114 16.60 10.39 -12.76
N PRO A 115 16.97 11.39 -13.58
CA PRO A 115 16.13 11.83 -14.69
C PRO A 115 15.84 10.69 -15.68
N GLY A 116 14.63 10.70 -16.25
CA GLY A 116 14.23 9.79 -17.32
C GLY A 116 13.48 8.54 -16.89
N VAL A 117 13.44 8.17 -15.62
CA VAL A 117 12.74 6.96 -15.13
C VAL A 117 11.27 6.94 -15.53
N VAL A 118 10.53 8.02 -15.31
CA VAL A 118 9.10 8.12 -15.68
C VAL A 118 8.90 7.91 -17.18
N GLY A 119 9.76 8.53 -18.00
CA GLY A 119 9.71 8.39 -19.46
C GLY A 119 10.01 6.96 -19.94
N GLN A 120 10.95 6.27 -19.31
CA GLN A 120 11.28 4.88 -19.61
C GLN A 120 10.14 3.94 -19.23
N VAL A 121 9.56 4.10 -18.03
CA VAL A 121 8.38 3.33 -17.61
C VAL A 121 7.23 3.51 -18.60
N GLY A 122 6.89 4.75 -18.94
CA GLY A 122 5.83 5.04 -19.91
C GLY A 122 6.11 4.47 -21.29
N THR A 123 7.37 4.51 -21.74
CA THR A 123 7.78 3.95 -23.05
C THR A 123 7.65 2.43 -23.08
N ILE A 124 8.08 1.73 -22.01
CA ILE A 124 7.98 0.28 -21.93
C ILE A 124 6.52 -0.15 -21.90
N LEU A 125 5.70 0.43 -20.99
CA LEU A 125 4.29 0.09 -20.90
C LEU A 125 3.53 0.40 -22.21
N GLY A 126 3.82 1.53 -22.86
CA GLY A 126 3.21 1.88 -24.14
C GLY A 126 3.57 0.91 -25.28
N LYS A 127 4.81 0.39 -25.35
CA LYS A 127 5.20 -0.63 -26.33
C LYS A 127 4.46 -1.95 -26.12
N GLU A 128 4.12 -2.28 -24.89
CA GLU A 128 3.35 -3.49 -24.53
C GLU A 128 1.82 -3.24 -24.58
N ASN A 129 1.38 -2.10 -25.13
CA ASN A 129 -0.04 -1.69 -25.19
C ASN A 129 -0.72 -1.64 -23.82
N ILE A 130 0.01 -1.28 -22.79
CA ILE A 130 -0.51 -1.08 -21.42
C ILE A 130 -0.76 0.40 -21.20
N ASN A 131 -2.01 0.77 -20.95
CA ASN A 131 -2.38 2.14 -20.66
C ASN A 131 -2.13 2.47 -19.20
N ILE A 132 -1.63 3.69 -18.95
CA ILE A 132 -1.45 4.26 -17.62
C ILE A 132 -2.64 5.17 -17.33
N ALA A 133 -3.48 4.78 -16.37
CA ALA A 133 -4.62 5.58 -15.95
C ALA A 133 -4.21 6.69 -14.96
N GLU A 134 -3.23 6.42 -14.10
CA GLU A 134 -2.72 7.38 -13.11
C GLU A 134 -1.25 7.08 -12.80
N TYR A 135 -0.45 8.11 -12.64
CA TYR A 135 0.96 8.01 -12.25
C TYR A 135 1.24 8.99 -11.11
N ILE A 136 1.48 8.47 -9.92
CA ILE A 136 1.80 9.25 -8.74
C ILE A 136 3.25 8.99 -8.37
N LEU A 137 4.05 10.05 -8.33
CA LEU A 137 5.44 10.01 -7.86
C LEU A 137 5.52 10.77 -6.54
N SER A 138 5.98 10.10 -5.49
CA SER A 138 6.26 10.72 -4.20
C SER A 138 7.76 10.71 -3.91
N ARG A 139 8.28 11.89 -3.62
CA ARG A 139 9.68 12.15 -3.30
C ARG A 139 9.73 13.00 -2.03
N PRO A 140 9.81 12.38 -0.84
CA PRO A 140 9.73 13.11 0.43
C PRO A 140 10.95 14.01 0.68
N HIS A 141 12.16 13.51 0.36
CA HIS A 141 13.43 14.22 0.52
C HIS A 141 14.38 13.92 -0.63
N ILE A 142 15.36 14.82 -0.86
CA ILE A 142 16.32 14.68 -1.98
C ILE A 142 17.17 13.41 -1.87
N ASP A 143 17.42 12.93 -0.64
CA ASP A 143 18.28 11.78 -0.37
C ASP A 143 17.52 10.45 -0.21
N GLU A 144 16.19 10.44 -0.40
CA GLU A 144 15.38 9.25 -0.32
C GLU A 144 14.93 8.80 -1.71
N ASP A 145 15.03 7.49 -1.97
CA ASP A 145 14.53 6.92 -3.22
C ASP A 145 13.03 7.19 -3.37
N PRO A 146 12.62 7.76 -4.51
CA PRO A 146 11.21 8.01 -4.77
C PRO A 146 10.41 6.72 -4.89
N ILE A 147 9.13 6.80 -4.55
CA ILE A 147 8.17 5.74 -4.82
C ILE A 147 7.16 6.22 -5.86
N SER A 148 6.88 5.37 -6.83
CA SER A 148 5.81 5.58 -7.80
C SER A 148 4.68 4.59 -7.56
N ILE A 149 3.43 5.09 -7.57
CA ILE A 149 2.20 4.29 -7.63
C ILE A 149 1.60 4.53 -9.02
N ILE A 150 1.48 3.47 -9.82
CA ILE A 150 1.00 3.56 -11.19
C ILE A 150 -0.26 2.71 -11.32
N LYS A 151 -1.38 3.33 -11.65
CA LYS A 151 -2.61 2.61 -12.01
C LYS A 151 -2.58 2.27 -13.47
N ILE A 152 -2.83 1.00 -13.79
CA ILE A 152 -2.82 0.47 -15.16
C ILE A 152 -4.11 -0.30 -15.44
N ASP A 153 -4.46 -0.46 -16.71
CA ASP A 153 -5.74 -1.08 -17.09
C ASP A 153 -5.75 -2.61 -16.92
N GLN A 154 -4.58 -3.24 -16.89
CA GLN A 154 -4.45 -4.70 -16.78
C GLN A 154 -3.16 -5.12 -16.05
N SER A 155 -3.12 -6.36 -15.59
CA SER A 155 -1.88 -6.93 -15.03
C SER A 155 -0.81 -7.11 -16.11
N LEU A 156 0.44 -6.91 -15.72
CA LEU A 156 1.61 -7.19 -16.57
C LEU A 156 1.93 -8.68 -16.53
N ASP A 157 2.41 -9.20 -17.63
CA ASP A 157 3.06 -10.50 -17.68
C ASP A 157 4.51 -10.44 -17.14
N GLN A 158 5.11 -11.60 -16.99
CA GLN A 158 6.45 -11.72 -16.42
C GLN A 158 7.51 -11.05 -17.30
N ASP A 159 7.37 -11.14 -18.63
CA ASP A 159 8.29 -10.56 -19.60
C ASP A 159 8.31 -9.01 -19.50
N THR A 160 7.15 -8.39 -19.39
CA THR A 160 7.02 -6.94 -19.20
C THR A 160 7.60 -6.49 -17.83
N LEU A 161 7.38 -7.27 -16.77
CA LEU A 161 7.98 -6.99 -15.45
C LEU A 161 9.51 -7.05 -15.52
N GLU A 162 10.07 -8.03 -16.22
CA GLU A 162 11.52 -8.18 -16.43
C GLU A 162 12.09 -7.04 -17.29
N LYS A 163 11.39 -6.60 -18.35
CA LYS A 163 11.78 -5.43 -19.15
C LYS A 163 11.84 -4.16 -18.29
N LEU A 164 10.87 -3.94 -17.40
CA LEU A 164 10.90 -2.81 -16.47
C LEU A 164 12.11 -2.87 -15.55
N THR A 165 12.35 -4.03 -14.92
CA THR A 165 13.43 -4.16 -13.93
C THR A 165 14.83 -4.17 -14.55
N SER A 166 14.97 -4.61 -15.80
CA SER A 166 16.27 -4.69 -16.49
C SER A 166 16.71 -3.39 -17.15
N ASN A 167 15.78 -2.51 -17.51
CA ASN A 167 16.08 -1.32 -18.31
C ASN A 167 16.02 0.00 -17.53
N ILE A 168 15.63 -0.05 -16.26
CA ILE A 168 15.44 1.15 -15.44
C ILE A 168 16.16 0.94 -14.11
N GLU A 169 16.65 2.00 -13.51
CA GLU A 169 17.25 2.03 -12.18
C GLU A 169 16.21 1.71 -11.08
N ILE A 170 15.49 0.59 -11.24
CA ILE A 170 14.47 0.11 -10.30
C ILE A 170 15.13 -0.68 -9.18
N VAL A 171 14.83 -0.31 -7.95
CA VAL A 171 15.27 -0.99 -6.72
C VAL A 171 14.26 -2.08 -6.32
N GLU A 172 12.97 -1.78 -6.46
CA GLU A 172 11.88 -2.71 -6.13
C GLU A 172 10.69 -2.42 -7.03
N LEU A 173 10.11 -3.50 -7.62
CA LEU A 173 8.89 -3.46 -8.41
C LEU A 173 7.92 -4.50 -7.88
N LYS A 174 6.67 -4.09 -7.68
CA LYS A 174 5.57 -5.01 -7.34
C LYS A 174 4.34 -4.64 -8.11
N GLN A 175 3.57 -5.65 -8.51
CA GLN A 175 2.22 -5.46 -9.01
C GLN A 175 1.19 -6.07 -8.05
N PHE A 176 0.03 -5.44 -7.96
CA PHE A 176 -1.08 -5.92 -7.16
C PHE A 176 -2.42 -5.44 -7.75
N LYS A 177 -3.49 -6.12 -7.34
CA LYS A 177 -4.86 -5.75 -7.68
C LYS A 177 -5.65 -5.54 -6.39
N VAL A 178 -6.43 -4.47 -6.36
CA VAL A 178 -7.40 -4.15 -5.32
C VAL A 178 -8.80 -4.30 -5.86
#